data_fd2eac8563f230ec1648c37f6d0597eb
#
_entry.id   fd2eac8563f230ec1648c37f6d0597eb
#
_cell.length_a   1.000
_cell.length_b   1.000
_cell.length_c   1.000
_cell.angle_alpha   90.00
_cell.angle_beta   90.00
_cell.angle_gamma   90.00
#
_symmetry.space_group_name_H-M   'P 1'
#
loop_
_entity.id
_entity.type
_entity.pdbx_description
1 polymer ?
#
loop_
_entity_poly.entity_id
_entity_poly.type
_entity_poly.pdbx_seq_one_letter_code
_entity_poly.pdbx_strand_id
1 'polypeptide(L)'
;MKFSVQKTTLLHSLQHINKAIPTRSTLPILSCALFEINQEQLLIRATNLEVYISVKIDVENIGAGKIAIPLNTLLDITNAMPEEFFFLGNVL
;
A
#
# COMPACT_ATOMS: atom_id res chain seq x y z
N MET A 1 -11.73 -4.41 -3.61
CA MET A 1 -11.23 -3.48 -2.58
C MET A 1 -11.38 -2.06 -3.07
N LYS A 2 -12.00 -1.22 -2.28
CA LYS A 2 -12.14 0.21 -2.59
C LYS A 2 -12.10 1.01 -1.29
N PHE A 3 -11.36 2.11 -1.29
CA PHE A 3 -11.28 2.99 -0.12
C PHE A 3 -10.92 4.40 -0.53
N SER A 4 -11.27 5.35 0.33
CA SER A 4 -10.87 6.74 0.20
C SER A 4 -9.72 7.02 1.14
N VAL A 5 -8.72 7.74 0.68
CA VAL A 5 -7.51 8.01 1.44
C VAL A 5 -6.95 9.38 1.08
N GLN A 6 -6.29 10.00 2.06
CA GLN A 6 -5.52 11.22 1.81
C GLN A 6 -4.15 10.87 1.26
N LYS A 7 -3.74 11.57 0.21
CA LYS A 7 -2.45 11.37 -0.44
C LYS A 7 -1.27 11.43 0.54
N THR A 8 -1.23 12.47 1.38
CA THR A 8 -0.14 12.67 2.34
C THR A 8 0.03 11.48 3.27
N THR A 9 -1.09 10.96 3.80
CA THR A 9 -1.07 9.82 4.70
C THR A 9 -0.56 8.57 4.02
N LEU A 10 -1.09 8.26 2.83
CA LEU A 10 -0.67 7.07 2.09
C LEU A 10 0.77 7.18 1.62
N LEU A 11 1.14 8.32 1.06
CA LEU A 11 2.49 8.55 0.57
C LEU A 11 3.54 8.41 1.67
N HIS A 12 3.28 8.97 2.84
CA HIS A 12 4.16 8.88 4.00
C HIS A 12 4.40 7.43 4.42
N SER A 13 3.33 6.65 4.47
CA SER A 13 3.40 5.23 4.84
C SER A 13 4.22 4.44 3.80
N LEU A 14 3.99 4.69 2.51
CA LEU A 14 4.72 4.01 1.44
C LEU A 14 6.20 4.37 1.43
N GLN A 15 6.53 5.63 1.65
CA GLN A 15 7.93 6.08 1.75
C GLN A 15 8.64 5.43 2.93
N HIS A 16 7.95 5.28 4.04
CA HIS A 16 8.47 4.64 5.23
C HIS A 16 8.84 3.18 4.96
N ILE A 17 7.92 2.46 4.32
CA ILE A 17 8.13 1.07 3.93
C ILE A 17 9.29 0.95 2.94
N ASN A 18 9.34 1.85 1.96
CA ASN A 18 10.37 1.83 0.93
C ASN A 18 11.79 2.04 1.49
N LYS A 19 11.92 2.83 2.56
CA LYS A 19 13.20 3.03 3.23
C LYS A 19 13.66 1.81 4.00
N ALA A 20 12.72 1.12 4.64
CA ALA A 20 13.03 -0.04 5.48
C ALA A 20 13.21 -1.32 4.67
N ILE A 21 12.48 -1.44 3.58
CA ILE A 21 12.50 -2.62 2.70
C ILE A 21 12.78 -2.17 1.28
N PRO A 22 14.05 -2.16 0.86
CA PRO A 22 14.39 -1.82 -0.53
C PRO A 22 13.67 -2.73 -1.51
N THR A 23 13.15 -2.16 -2.56
CA THR A 23 12.35 -2.89 -3.55
C THR A 23 13.18 -3.71 -4.53
N ARG A 24 14.48 -3.80 -4.33
CA ARG A 24 15.37 -4.62 -5.15
C ARG A 24 15.35 -6.05 -4.62
N SER A 25 14.68 -6.92 -5.33
CA SER A 25 14.62 -8.32 -4.98
C SER A 25 14.63 -9.17 -6.25
N THR A 26 15.25 -10.35 -6.16
CA THR A 26 15.18 -11.36 -7.21
C THR A 26 13.83 -12.06 -7.24
N LEU A 27 13.04 -11.93 -6.17
CA LEU A 27 11.69 -12.49 -6.09
C LEU A 27 10.66 -11.37 -6.32
N PRO A 28 9.91 -11.40 -7.43
CA PRO A 28 8.98 -10.32 -7.77
C PRO A 28 7.95 -10.01 -6.68
N ILE A 29 7.50 -11.01 -5.94
CA ILE A 29 6.50 -10.81 -4.88
C ILE A 29 7.04 -9.94 -3.75
N LEU A 30 8.35 -9.92 -3.51
CA LEU A 30 8.97 -9.11 -2.46
C LEU A 30 9.08 -7.64 -2.85
N SER A 31 8.86 -7.30 -4.10
CA SER A 31 8.77 -5.90 -4.54
C SER A 31 7.36 -5.33 -4.42
N CYS A 32 6.41 -6.13 -3.94
CA CYS A 32 5.03 -5.74 -3.77
C CYS A 32 4.71 -5.45 -2.32
N ALA A 33 3.80 -4.51 -2.10
CA ALA A 33 3.16 -4.30 -0.81
C ALA A 33 1.80 -5.01 -0.82
N LEU A 34 1.47 -5.70 0.27
CA LEU A 34 0.17 -6.32 0.43
C LEU A 34 -0.77 -5.34 1.11
N PHE A 35 -1.85 -4.99 0.43
CA PHE A 35 -2.91 -4.13 0.97
C PHE A 35 -4.07 -5.00 1.43
N GLU A 36 -4.54 -4.74 2.65
CA GLU A 36 -5.72 -5.40 3.19
C GLU A 36 -6.59 -4.36 3.89
N ILE A 37 -7.86 -4.30 3.51
CA ILE A 37 -8.84 -3.44 4.20
C ILE A 37 -9.72 -4.28 5.08
N ASN A 38 -9.82 -3.89 6.33
CA ASN A 38 -10.73 -4.48 7.29
C ASN A 38 -11.30 -3.36 8.16
N GLN A 39 -12.64 -3.27 8.18
CA GLN A 39 -13.33 -2.17 8.85
C GLN A 39 -12.87 -0.83 8.24
N GLU A 40 -12.53 0.16 9.05
CA GLU A 40 -12.09 1.48 8.59
C GLU A 40 -10.56 1.61 8.61
N GLN A 41 -9.84 0.49 8.46
CA GLN A 41 -8.39 0.47 8.48
C GLN A 41 -7.80 -0.22 7.26
N LEU A 42 -6.77 0.41 6.70
CA LEU A 42 -5.94 -0.19 5.68
C LEU A 42 -4.67 -0.71 6.35
N LEU A 43 -4.37 -1.98 6.15
CA LEU A 43 -3.15 -2.59 6.60
C LEU A 43 -2.24 -2.80 5.40
N ILE A 44 -1.03 -2.24 5.46
CA ILE A 44 -0.02 -2.37 4.42
C ILE A 44 1.13 -3.20 4.98
N ARG A 45 1.48 -4.30 4.30
CA ARG A 45 2.54 -5.21 4.73
C ARG A 45 3.59 -5.34 3.64
N ALA A 46 4.85 -5.41 4.05
CA ALA A 46 5.95 -5.67 3.14
C ALA A 46 7.06 -6.45 3.86
N THR A 47 7.84 -7.19 3.11
CA THR A 47 8.93 -7.98 3.66
C THR A 47 10.03 -8.20 2.63
N ASN A 48 11.28 -8.35 3.11
CA ASN A 48 12.41 -8.81 2.30
C ASN A 48 12.91 -10.18 2.77
N LEU A 49 12.10 -10.91 3.54
CA LEU A 49 12.37 -12.19 4.18
C LEU A 49 13.20 -12.10 5.48
N GLU A 50 13.91 -11.00 5.69
CA GLU A 50 14.65 -10.75 6.95
C GLU A 50 13.87 -9.81 7.85
N VAL A 51 13.24 -8.81 7.26
CA VAL A 51 12.45 -7.80 7.96
C VAL A 51 11.01 -7.86 7.47
N TYR A 52 10.08 -7.72 8.38
CA TYR A 52 8.67 -7.68 8.09
C TYR A 52 8.11 -6.38 8.67
N ILE A 53 7.49 -5.57 7.81
CA ILE A 53 6.90 -4.30 8.21
C ILE A 53 5.40 -4.32 7.96
N SER A 54 4.68 -3.77 8.93
CA SER A 54 3.23 -3.63 8.87
C SER A 54 2.86 -2.22 9.31
N VAL A 55 2.11 -1.51 8.47
CA VAL A 55 1.64 -0.16 8.75
C VAL A 55 0.12 -0.14 8.67
N LYS A 56 -0.52 0.48 9.64
CA LYS A 56 -1.98 0.68 9.65
C LYS A 56 -2.29 2.14 9.44
N ILE A 57 -3.24 2.43 8.56
CA ILE A 57 -3.75 3.78 8.38
C ILE A 57 -5.27 3.76 8.36
N ASP A 58 -5.85 4.85 8.86
CA ASP A 58 -7.31 5.01 8.82
C ASP A 58 -7.74 5.44 7.42
N VAL A 59 -8.76 4.78 6.92
CA VAL A 59 -9.32 5.07 5.59
C VAL A 59 -10.84 4.99 5.66
N GLU A 60 -11.51 5.55 4.66
CA GLU A 60 -12.93 5.31 4.46
C GLU A 60 -13.08 4.02 3.65
N ASN A 61 -13.57 2.97 4.29
CA ASN A 61 -13.76 1.67 3.66
C ASN A 61 -15.05 1.67 2.85
N ILE A 62 -14.92 1.47 1.54
CA ILE A 62 -16.06 1.35 0.62
C ILE A 62 -16.21 -0.09 0.13
N GLY A 63 -15.16 -0.87 0.22
CA GLY A 63 -15.19 -2.28 -0.14
C GLY A 63 -13.95 -3.01 0.36
N ALA A 64 -14.13 -4.00 1.22
CA ALA A 64 -13.05 -4.79 1.79
C ALA A 64 -12.35 -5.66 0.74
N GLY A 65 -11.16 -6.14 1.07
CA GLY A 65 -10.40 -7.05 0.22
C GLY A 65 -8.92 -7.02 0.49
N LYS A 66 -8.18 -7.76 -0.33
CA LYS A 66 -6.73 -7.85 -0.29
C LYS A 66 -6.17 -7.75 -1.70
N ILE A 67 -5.03 -7.11 -1.85
CA ILE A 67 -4.34 -7.04 -3.13
C ILE A 67 -2.83 -6.82 -2.90
N ALA A 68 -2.00 -7.43 -3.74
CA ALA A 68 -0.56 -7.16 -3.76
C ALA A 68 -0.27 -6.18 -4.89
N ILE A 69 0.46 -5.11 -4.59
CA ILE A 69 0.71 -4.02 -5.53
C ILE A 69 2.20 -3.74 -5.58
N PRO A 70 2.82 -3.63 -6.77
CA PRO A 70 4.23 -3.22 -6.88
C PRO A 70 4.45 -1.87 -6.20
N LEU A 71 5.37 -1.83 -5.25
CA LEU A 71 5.57 -0.64 -4.41
C LEU A 71 6.04 0.57 -5.19
N ASN A 72 6.98 0.40 -6.13
CA ASN A 72 7.49 1.51 -6.94
C ASN A 72 6.40 2.15 -7.79
N THR A 73 5.59 1.31 -8.44
CA THR A 73 4.46 1.79 -9.25
C THR A 73 3.46 2.54 -8.39
N LEU A 74 3.17 2.00 -7.21
CA LEU A 74 2.23 2.62 -6.28
C LEU A 74 2.73 3.97 -5.78
N LEU A 75 4.03 4.09 -5.47
CA LEU A 75 4.65 5.35 -5.08
C LEU A 75 4.52 6.40 -6.18
N ASP A 76 4.82 6.04 -7.41
CA ASP A 76 4.74 6.96 -8.55
C ASP A 76 3.31 7.44 -8.78
N ILE A 77 2.36 6.53 -8.75
CA ILE A 77 0.95 6.87 -8.92
C ILE A 77 0.47 7.77 -7.78
N THR A 78 0.80 7.44 -6.55
CA THR A 78 0.37 8.22 -5.38
C THR A 78 0.94 9.64 -5.43
N ASN A 79 2.19 9.80 -5.87
CA ASN A 79 2.79 11.12 -6.04
C ASN A 79 2.03 12.00 -7.03
N ALA A 80 1.40 11.40 -8.02
CA ALA A 80 0.66 12.11 -9.07
C ALA A 80 -0.79 12.42 -8.69
N MET A 81 -1.29 11.88 -7.58
CA MET A 81 -2.70 12.01 -7.20
C MET A 81 -2.98 13.34 -6.51
N PRO A 82 -4.23 13.84 -6.56
CA PRO A 82 -4.65 14.96 -5.73
C PRO A 82 -4.67 14.57 -4.25
N GLU A 83 -4.84 15.55 -3.35
CA GLU A 83 -4.75 15.31 -1.89
C GLU A 83 -5.75 14.26 -1.40
N GLU A 84 -6.93 14.21 -1.97
CA GLU A 84 -7.91 13.18 -1.65
C GLU A 84 -8.23 12.38 -2.92
N PHE A 85 -8.20 11.08 -2.81
CA PHE A 85 -8.54 10.21 -3.93
C PHE A 85 -9.07 8.87 -3.46
N PHE A 86 -9.72 8.17 -4.40
CA PHE A 86 -10.20 6.82 -4.17
C PHE A 86 -9.21 5.82 -4.77
N PHE A 87 -8.96 4.77 -4.01
CA PHE A 87 -8.23 3.61 -4.51
C PHE A 87 -9.24 2.52 -4.86
N LEU A 88 -9.13 1.98 -6.06
CA LEU A 88 -9.95 0.85 -6.50
C LEU A 88 -9.04 -0.25 -6.99
N GLY A 89 -9.04 -1.36 -6.29
CA GLY A 89 -8.28 -2.55 -6.67
C GLY A 89 -9.22 -3.70 -6.99
N ASN A 90 -8.99 -4.34 -8.12
CA ASN A 90 -9.73 -5.54 -8.50
C ASN A 90 -8.86 -6.76 -8.23
N VAL A 91 -9.42 -7.71 -7.51
CA VAL A 91 -8.81 -9.03 -7.32
C VAL A 91 -9.46 -9.97 -8.33
N LEU A 92 -8.64 -10.46 -9.20
CA LEU A 92 -9.09 -11.44 -10.20
C LEU A 92 -8.85 -12.86 -9.72
#